data_c3c1415c101c02be47325049346a4ad4
#
_entry.id   c3c1415c101c02be47325049346a4ad4
#
_cell.length_a   1.000
_cell.length_b   1.000
_cell.length_c   1.000
_cell.angle_alpha   90.00
_cell.angle_beta   90.00
_cell.angle_gamma   90.00
#
_symmetry.space_group_name_H-M   'P 1'
#
loop_
_entity.id
_entity.type
_entity.pdbx_description
1 polymer ?
#
loop_
_entity_poly.entity_id
_entity_poly.type
_entity_poly.pdbx_seq_one_letter_code
_entity_poly.pdbx_strand_id
1 'polypeptide(L)'
;TGSGAIALAIASERPRCRVVATDNSPAALAIARANAPRLNLTVDFRLGGWLAPLAGETFEMIVSNPPYVASGDPYLAALRHEPVTALAAGPDGLDAIRVIAAAARASLKPDGWLLLEHGYDQAAAVSALLQQHGYKNIGCYPDLTGQDRVSEGQRS
;
A
#
# COMPACT_ATOMS: atom_id res chain seq x y z
N THR A 1 -3.20 -4.14 -4.96
CA THR A 1 -1.97 -4.85 -5.38
C THR A 1 -1.70 -4.73 -6.88
N GLY A 2 -2.72 -4.34 -7.68
CA GLY A 2 -2.57 -4.15 -9.12
C GLY A 2 -2.08 -5.43 -9.82
N SER A 3 -1.01 -5.32 -10.59
CA SER A 3 -0.36 -6.44 -11.28
C SER A 3 0.38 -7.41 -10.34
N GLY A 4 0.41 -7.13 -9.03
CA GLY A 4 1.15 -7.87 -8.02
C GLY A 4 2.61 -7.44 -7.87
N ALA A 5 3.03 -6.33 -8.44
CA ALA A 5 4.45 -5.94 -8.53
C ALA A 5 5.16 -5.96 -7.16
N ILE A 6 4.61 -5.28 -6.15
CA ILE A 6 5.21 -5.23 -4.80
C ILE A 6 5.22 -6.63 -4.15
N ALA A 7 4.09 -7.34 -4.21
CA ALA A 7 3.96 -8.66 -3.58
C ALA A 7 4.92 -9.69 -4.20
N LEU A 8 5.06 -9.67 -5.52
CA LEU A 8 5.96 -10.57 -6.25
C LEU A 8 7.43 -10.20 -5.99
N ALA A 9 7.77 -8.91 -5.92
CA ALA A 9 9.11 -8.47 -5.55
C ALA A 9 9.49 -8.95 -4.13
N ILE A 10 8.59 -8.79 -3.15
CA ILE A 10 8.81 -9.28 -1.78
C ILE A 10 8.97 -10.80 -1.76
N ALA A 11 8.12 -11.55 -2.48
CA ALA A 11 8.21 -13.01 -2.53
C ALA A 11 9.52 -13.49 -3.16
N SER A 12 10.02 -12.76 -4.17
CA SER A 12 11.31 -13.04 -4.81
C SER A 12 12.49 -12.80 -3.87
N GLU A 13 12.52 -11.63 -3.22
CA GLU A 13 13.63 -11.22 -2.35
C GLU A 13 13.61 -11.91 -0.98
N ARG A 14 12.46 -12.41 -0.56
CA ARG A 14 12.22 -13.01 0.76
C ARG A 14 11.48 -14.35 0.63
N PRO A 15 12.12 -15.39 0.07
CA PRO A 15 11.45 -16.67 -0.25
C PRO A 15 10.92 -17.45 0.97
N ARG A 16 11.34 -17.06 2.18
CA ARG A 16 10.82 -17.64 3.44
C ARG A 16 9.62 -16.88 4.01
N CYS A 17 9.23 -15.74 3.43
CA CYS A 17 8.07 -14.97 3.87
C CYS A 17 6.80 -15.55 3.27
N ARG A 18 5.74 -15.61 4.06
CA ARG A 18 4.38 -15.76 3.56
C ARG A 18 3.90 -14.39 3.08
N VAL A 19 3.64 -14.27 1.80
CA VAL A 19 3.14 -13.00 1.21
C VAL A 19 1.66 -13.17 0.89
N VAL A 20 0.86 -12.22 1.39
CA VAL A 20 -0.57 -12.10 1.08
C VAL A 20 -0.80 -10.77 0.41
N ALA A 21 -1.58 -10.73 -0.66
CA ALA A 21 -1.86 -9.51 -1.40
C ALA A 21 -3.36 -9.37 -1.66
N THR A 22 -3.90 -8.18 -1.47
CA THR A 22 -5.33 -7.88 -1.63
C THR A 22 -5.56 -6.87 -2.74
N ASP A 23 -6.68 -6.98 -3.43
CA ASP A 23 -7.17 -5.97 -4.36
C ASP A 23 -8.70 -6.06 -4.45
N ASN A 24 -9.37 -4.94 -4.64
CA ASN A 24 -10.82 -4.89 -4.87
C ASN A 24 -11.20 -5.13 -6.34
N SER A 25 -10.23 -5.15 -7.25
CA SER A 25 -10.41 -5.42 -8.68
C SER A 25 -10.15 -6.89 -9.02
N PRO A 26 -11.17 -7.67 -9.42
CA PRO A 26 -10.95 -9.03 -9.91
C PRO A 26 -10.02 -9.09 -11.12
N ALA A 27 -10.06 -8.08 -11.99
CA ALA A 27 -9.22 -7.97 -13.17
C ALA A 27 -7.74 -7.78 -12.79
N ALA A 28 -7.44 -6.91 -11.82
CA ALA A 28 -6.09 -6.73 -11.29
C ALA A 28 -5.56 -8.03 -10.69
N LEU A 29 -6.37 -8.71 -9.89
CA LEU A 29 -5.99 -10.00 -9.30
C LEU A 29 -5.77 -11.10 -10.35
N ALA A 30 -6.52 -11.09 -11.45
CA ALA A 30 -6.29 -12.04 -12.55
C ALA A 30 -4.89 -11.87 -13.15
N ILE A 31 -4.48 -10.61 -13.35
CA ILE A 31 -3.13 -10.27 -13.85
C ILE A 31 -2.06 -10.72 -12.83
N ALA A 32 -2.23 -10.37 -11.55
CA ALA A 32 -1.29 -10.73 -10.51
C ALA A 32 -1.11 -12.25 -10.37
N ARG A 33 -2.23 -13.00 -10.41
CA ARG A 33 -2.23 -14.47 -10.39
C ARG A 33 -1.59 -15.11 -11.63
N ALA A 34 -1.67 -14.46 -12.79
CA ALA A 34 -0.98 -14.91 -13.99
C ALA A 34 0.53 -14.64 -13.95
N ASN A 35 0.96 -13.58 -13.27
CA ASN A 35 2.36 -13.20 -13.15
C ASN A 35 3.13 -14.12 -12.18
N ALA A 36 2.52 -14.54 -11.08
CA ALA A 36 3.18 -15.34 -10.05
C ALA A 36 3.82 -16.64 -10.58
N PRO A 37 3.13 -17.54 -11.30
CA PRO A 37 3.72 -18.76 -11.84
C PRO A 37 4.79 -18.47 -12.93
N ARG A 38 4.65 -17.38 -13.69
CA ARG A 38 5.67 -16.98 -14.68
C ARG A 38 7.02 -16.67 -14.04
N LEU A 39 7.01 -16.25 -12.77
CA LEU A 39 8.18 -15.94 -11.97
C LEU A 39 8.56 -17.08 -11.00
N ASN A 40 7.83 -18.21 -11.02
CA ASN A 40 7.96 -19.31 -10.05
C ASN A 40 7.80 -18.85 -8.60
N LEU A 41 6.88 -17.90 -8.35
CA LEU A 41 6.61 -17.33 -7.03
C LEU A 41 5.24 -17.76 -6.51
N THR A 42 5.12 -17.84 -5.18
CA THR A 42 3.86 -18.14 -4.48
C THR A 42 3.43 -16.93 -3.67
N VAL A 43 2.22 -16.40 -3.96
CA VAL A 43 1.58 -15.32 -3.24
C VAL A 43 0.11 -15.68 -3.04
N ASP A 44 -0.44 -15.43 -1.85
CA ASP A 44 -1.85 -15.61 -1.53
C ASP A 44 -2.63 -14.36 -1.96
N PHE A 45 -3.34 -14.43 -3.09
CA PHE A 45 -4.11 -13.31 -3.63
C PHE A 45 -5.57 -13.37 -3.21
N ARG A 46 -6.08 -12.33 -2.57
CA ARG A 46 -7.45 -12.26 -2.04
C ARG A 46 -8.23 -11.06 -2.59
N LEU A 47 -9.48 -11.29 -2.93
CA LEU A 47 -10.40 -10.25 -3.40
C LEU A 47 -10.98 -9.49 -2.22
N GLY A 48 -10.87 -8.17 -2.23
CA GLY A 48 -11.48 -7.26 -1.28
C GLY A 48 -10.65 -6.00 -1.07
N GLY A 49 -11.28 -4.98 -0.49
CA GLY A 49 -10.64 -3.68 -0.25
C GLY A 49 -9.71 -3.70 0.95
N TRP A 50 -8.52 -3.17 0.78
CA TRP A 50 -7.48 -2.96 1.80
C TRP A 50 -7.24 -4.21 2.66
N LEU A 51 -7.56 -4.13 3.96
CA LEU A 51 -7.32 -5.17 4.96
C LEU A 51 -8.56 -6.02 5.28
N ALA A 52 -9.72 -5.72 4.67
CA ALA A 52 -10.95 -6.45 4.94
C ALA A 52 -10.85 -7.97 4.70
N PRO A 53 -10.16 -8.47 3.63
CA PRO A 53 -10.00 -9.90 3.42
C PRO A 53 -9.03 -10.59 4.38
N LEU A 54 -8.39 -9.84 5.29
CA LEU A 54 -7.36 -10.30 6.22
C LEU A 54 -7.85 -10.32 7.67
N ALA A 55 -9.16 -10.23 7.88
CA ALA A 55 -9.76 -10.18 9.22
C ALA A 55 -9.30 -11.38 10.07
N GLY A 56 -8.79 -11.09 11.28
CA GLY A 56 -8.27 -12.10 12.21
C GLY A 56 -6.84 -12.55 11.96
N GLU A 57 -6.18 -12.06 10.91
CA GLU A 57 -4.77 -12.33 10.64
C GLU A 57 -3.88 -11.16 11.07
N THR A 58 -2.64 -11.49 11.45
CA THR A 58 -1.63 -10.48 11.80
C THR A 58 -0.34 -10.70 11.03
N PHE A 59 0.36 -9.61 10.72
CA PHE A 59 1.53 -9.57 9.86
C PHE A 59 2.67 -8.80 10.53
N GLU A 60 3.89 -9.17 10.23
CA GLU A 60 5.09 -8.43 10.63
C GLU A 60 5.23 -7.12 9.86
N MET A 61 4.72 -7.07 8.63
CA MET A 61 4.80 -5.90 7.76
C MET A 61 3.58 -5.82 6.88
N ILE A 62 3.08 -4.60 6.70
CA ILE A 62 2.05 -4.24 5.73
C ILE A 62 2.64 -3.17 4.82
N VAL A 63 2.57 -3.40 3.51
CA VAL A 63 3.07 -2.46 2.48
C VAL A 63 1.94 -2.11 1.54
N SER A 64 1.76 -0.83 1.24
CA SER A 64 0.75 -0.37 0.29
C SER A 64 1.25 0.79 -0.55
N ASN A 65 0.92 0.75 -1.84
CA ASN A 65 0.91 1.89 -2.74
C ASN A 65 -0.57 2.19 -3.06
N PRO A 66 -1.25 2.98 -2.22
CA PRO A 66 -2.66 3.33 -2.42
C PRO A 66 -2.79 4.48 -3.42
N PRO A 67 -4.00 4.76 -3.93
CA PRO A 67 -4.27 6.03 -4.60
C PRO A 67 -3.92 7.20 -3.69
N TYR A 68 -3.21 8.20 -4.23
CA TYR A 68 -2.78 9.38 -3.47
C TYR A 68 -2.90 10.69 -4.26
N VAL A 69 -3.51 10.67 -5.44
CA VAL A 69 -3.72 11.90 -6.23
C VAL A 69 -4.99 12.62 -5.76
N ALA A 70 -4.89 13.92 -5.48
CA ALA A 70 -6.06 14.72 -5.11
C ALA A 70 -7.07 14.80 -6.27
N SER A 71 -8.37 14.79 -5.93
CA SER A 71 -9.45 14.76 -6.95
C SER A 71 -9.47 15.97 -7.89
N GLY A 72 -8.85 17.08 -7.49
CA GLY A 72 -8.72 18.30 -8.30
C GLY A 72 -7.38 18.45 -9.03
N ASP A 73 -6.50 17.46 -8.97
CA ASP A 73 -5.17 17.54 -9.54
C ASP A 73 -5.23 17.49 -11.08
N PRO A 74 -4.64 18.48 -11.80
CA PRO A 74 -4.56 18.46 -13.25
C PRO A 74 -3.90 17.21 -13.84
N TYR A 75 -3.03 16.53 -13.07
CA TYR A 75 -2.37 15.30 -13.47
C TYR A 75 -3.34 14.15 -13.73
N LEU A 76 -4.52 14.13 -13.08
CA LEU A 76 -5.56 13.11 -13.34
C LEU A 76 -6.01 13.12 -14.80
N ALA A 77 -6.01 14.27 -15.45
CA ALA A 77 -6.35 14.38 -16.87
C ALA A 77 -5.29 13.76 -17.80
N ALA A 78 -4.04 13.71 -17.36
CA ALA A 78 -2.94 13.10 -18.11
C ALA A 78 -2.88 11.58 -17.95
N LEU A 79 -3.42 11.05 -16.85
CA LEU A 79 -3.42 9.62 -16.50
C LEU A 79 -4.66 8.86 -17.01
N ARG A 80 -5.21 9.28 -18.16
CA ARG A 80 -6.47 8.74 -18.73
C ARG A 80 -6.47 7.23 -19.02
N HIS A 81 -5.32 6.58 -18.97
CA HIS A 81 -5.18 5.14 -19.23
C HIS A 81 -5.31 4.28 -17.98
N GLU A 82 -5.35 4.90 -16.79
CA GLU A 82 -5.59 4.20 -15.52
C GLU A 82 -7.01 4.50 -15.01
N PRO A 83 -7.66 3.52 -14.34
CA PRO A 83 -8.97 3.77 -13.74
C PRO A 83 -8.88 4.93 -12.74
N VAL A 84 -9.73 5.95 -12.85
CA VAL A 84 -9.76 7.12 -11.93
C VAL A 84 -9.87 6.67 -10.47
N THR A 85 -10.59 5.58 -10.21
CA THR A 85 -10.73 4.95 -8.88
C THR A 85 -9.42 4.37 -8.33
N ALA A 86 -8.42 4.15 -9.18
CA ALA A 86 -7.10 3.68 -8.76
C ALA A 86 -6.12 4.83 -8.49
N LEU A 87 -6.51 6.07 -8.77
CA LEU A 87 -5.64 7.25 -8.68
C LEU A 87 -6.15 8.29 -7.69
N ALA A 88 -7.45 8.61 -7.73
CA ALA A 88 -8.04 9.69 -6.92
C ALA A 88 -8.37 9.22 -5.52
N ALA A 89 -7.90 9.96 -4.51
CA ALA A 89 -8.10 9.67 -3.09
C ALA A 89 -8.58 10.89 -2.30
N GLY A 90 -9.72 11.45 -2.71
CA GLY A 90 -10.35 12.58 -2.03
C GLY A 90 -9.73 13.94 -2.35
N PRO A 91 -10.15 15.00 -1.63
CA PRO A 91 -9.74 16.37 -1.94
C PRO A 91 -8.25 16.63 -1.79
N ASP A 92 -7.58 15.95 -0.88
CA ASP A 92 -6.15 16.08 -0.56
C ASP A 92 -5.32 14.84 -0.91
N GLY A 93 -5.94 13.83 -1.53
CA GLY A 93 -5.26 12.60 -1.93
C GLY A 93 -4.94 11.63 -0.77
N LEU A 94 -5.46 11.85 0.43
CA LEU A 94 -5.09 11.06 1.61
C LEU A 94 -6.17 10.09 2.11
N ASP A 95 -7.33 10.01 1.48
CA ASP A 95 -8.45 9.21 1.99
C ASP A 95 -8.10 7.72 2.12
N ALA A 96 -7.44 7.16 1.12
CA ALA A 96 -6.99 5.76 1.16
C ALA A 96 -5.95 5.54 2.28
N ILE A 97 -4.99 6.45 2.42
CA ILE A 97 -3.96 6.40 3.46
C ILE A 97 -4.59 6.47 4.86
N ARG A 98 -5.60 7.34 5.08
CA ARG A 98 -6.35 7.41 6.35
C ARG A 98 -6.99 6.06 6.71
N VAL A 99 -7.67 5.45 5.74
CA VAL A 99 -8.33 4.15 5.94
C VAL A 99 -7.32 3.06 6.27
N ILE A 100 -6.22 2.99 5.52
CA ILE A 100 -5.19 1.97 5.73
C ILE A 100 -4.48 2.17 7.07
N ALA A 101 -4.04 3.39 7.38
CA ALA A 101 -3.33 3.70 8.63
C ALA A 101 -4.16 3.35 9.88
N ALA A 102 -5.47 3.65 9.85
CA ALA A 102 -6.38 3.29 10.93
C ALA A 102 -6.55 1.77 11.07
N ALA A 103 -6.77 1.06 9.96
CA ALA A 103 -7.07 -0.37 9.97
C ALA A 103 -5.83 -1.25 10.21
N ALA A 104 -4.65 -0.83 9.75
CA ALA A 104 -3.45 -1.66 9.76
C ALA A 104 -2.98 -2.01 11.18
N ARG A 105 -3.23 -1.17 12.17
CA ARG A 105 -2.85 -1.49 13.57
C ARG A 105 -3.44 -2.80 14.07
N ALA A 106 -4.69 -3.12 13.72
CA ALA A 106 -5.33 -4.37 14.14
C ALA A 106 -4.72 -5.60 13.44
N SER A 107 -4.17 -5.39 12.24
CA SER A 107 -3.58 -6.45 11.41
C SER A 107 -2.05 -6.52 11.46
N LEU A 108 -1.40 -5.64 12.20
CA LEU A 108 0.05 -5.73 12.47
C LEU A 108 0.28 -6.50 13.78
N LYS A 109 1.34 -7.28 13.84
CA LYS A 109 1.87 -7.82 15.11
C LYS A 109 2.45 -6.69 15.96
N PRO A 110 2.64 -6.87 17.27
CA PRO A 110 3.48 -5.95 18.06
C PRO A 110 4.83 -5.76 17.37
N ASP A 111 5.34 -4.54 17.35
CA ASP A 111 6.56 -4.12 16.65
C ASP A 111 6.54 -4.28 15.11
N GLY A 112 5.40 -4.64 14.53
CA GLY A 112 5.22 -4.73 13.08
C GLY A 112 5.20 -3.36 12.40
N TRP A 113 5.50 -3.34 11.11
CA TRP A 113 5.70 -2.11 10.33
C TRP A 113 4.62 -1.90 9.28
N LEU A 114 4.16 -0.66 9.15
CA LEU A 114 3.36 -0.17 8.04
C LEU A 114 4.22 0.71 7.14
N LEU A 115 4.26 0.40 5.83
CA LEU A 115 4.92 1.19 4.80
C LEU A 115 3.87 1.68 3.79
N LEU A 116 3.87 2.99 3.50
CA LEU A 116 2.91 3.64 2.62
C LEU A 116 3.64 4.49 1.57
N GLU A 117 3.44 4.18 0.29
CA GLU A 117 3.81 5.09 -0.77
C GLU A 117 2.82 6.25 -0.83
N HIS A 118 3.30 7.47 -1.16
CA HIS A 118 2.53 8.70 -1.22
C HIS A 118 3.12 9.70 -2.23
N GLY A 119 2.42 10.78 -2.49
CA GLY A 119 2.92 11.91 -3.28
C GLY A 119 4.11 12.60 -2.59
N TYR A 120 5.02 13.14 -3.38
CA TYR A 120 6.27 13.76 -2.89
C TYR A 120 6.05 14.92 -1.90
N ASP A 121 4.91 15.54 -1.94
CA ASP A 121 4.50 16.67 -1.08
C ASP A 121 3.64 16.25 0.11
N GLN A 122 3.34 14.94 0.26
CA GLN A 122 2.44 14.44 1.29
C GLN A 122 3.16 13.88 2.55
N ALA A 123 4.48 13.80 2.56
CA ALA A 123 5.26 13.17 3.64
C ALA A 123 4.90 13.67 5.04
N ALA A 124 4.80 15.00 5.21
CA ALA A 124 4.46 15.61 6.50
C ALA A 124 3.04 15.23 6.96
N ALA A 125 2.07 15.22 6.04
CA ALA A 125 0.68 14.86 6.34
C ALA A 125 0.54 13.37 6.67
N VAL A 126 1.24 12.49 5.94
CA VAL A 126 1.27 11.04 6.22
C VAL A 126 1.92 10.77 7.58
N SER A 127 3.04 11.42 7.90
CA SER A 127 3.69 11.32 9.21
C SER A 127 2.75 11.74 10.35
N ALA A 128 2.03 12.84 10.19
CA ALA A 128 1.04 13.29 11.18
C ALA A 128 -0.10 12.29 11.36
N LEU A 129 -0.60 11.68 10.28
CA LEU A 129 -1.61 10.62 10.34
C LEU A 129 -1.09 9.38 11.07
N LEU A 130 0.13 8.94 10.80
CA LEU A 130 0.74 7.81 11.50
C LEU A 130 0.89 8.10 13.01
N GLN A 131 1.34 9.31 13.39
CA GLN A 131 1.39 9.74 14.79
C GLN A 131 0.01 9.73 15.46
N GLN A 132 -0.99 10.29 14.79
CA GLN A 132 -2.38 10.33 15.28
C GLN A 132 -2.93 8.93 15.56
N HIS A 133 -2.57 7.96 14.74
CA HIS A 133 -2.95 6.56 14.92
C HIS A 133 -2.00 5.79 15.87
N GLY A 134 -1.05 6.49 16.55
CA GLY A 134 -0.20 5.90 17.57
C GLY A 134 0.91 4.98 17.06
N TYR A 135 1.35 5.16 15.81
CA TYR A 135 2.58 4.55 15.33
C TYR A 135 3.79 5.25 15.94
N LYS A 136 4.88 4.51 16.11
CA LYS A 136 6.18 4.99 16.58
C LYS A 136 7.24 4.78 15.51
N ASN A 137 8.44 5.28 15.75
CA ASN A 137 9.59 5.14 14.86
C ASN A 137 9.22 5.52 13.40
N ILE A 138 8.52 6.65 13.25
CA ILE A 138 8.05 7.12 11.96
C ILE A 138 9.23 7.68 11.17
N GLY A 139 9.40 7.21 9.95
CA GLY A 139 10.40 7.63 9.00
C GLY A 139 9.82 7.91 7.62
N CYS A 140 10.60 8.58 6.76
CA CYS A 140 10.28 8.76 5.35
C CYS A 140 11.52 8.50 4.50
N TYR A 141 11.36 7.81 3.39
CA TYR A 141 12.41 7.46 2.45
C TYR A 141 12.13 8.12 1.10
N PRO A 142 13.15 8.76 0.52
CA PRO A 142 13.03 9.32 -0.82
C PRO A 142 13.10 8.22 -1.91
N ASP A 143 12.59 8.57 -3.08
CA ASP A 143 12.79 7.79 -4.29
C ASP A 143 14.20 8.03 -4.88
N LEU A 144 14.49 7.38 -6.02
CA LEU A 144 15.79 7.50 -6.69
C LEU A 144 16.09 8.92 -7.22
N THR A 145 15.09 9.79 -7.27
CA THR A 145 15.25 11.20 -7.65
C THR A 145 15.43 12.12 -6.44
N GLY A 146 15.38 11.56 -5.23
CA GLY A 146 15.54 12.29 -3.98
C GLY A 146 14.26 12.93 -3.45
N GLN A 147 13.09 12.59 -4.01
CA GLN A 147 11.79 13.07 -3.54
C GLN A 147 11.20 12.11 -2.52
N ASP A 148 10.63 12.63 -1.44
CA ASP A 148 9.94 11.85 -0.43
C ASP A 148 8.86 10.96 -1.07
N ARG A 149 8.86 9.67 -0.75
CA ARG A 149 8.00 8.72 -1.45
C ARG A 149 7.38 7.64 -0.57
N VAL A 150 8.09 7.13 0.43
CA VAL A 150 7.59 6.06 1.28
C VAL A 150 7.71 6.47 2.73
N SER A 151 6.58 6.57 3.42
CA SER A 151 6.56 6.74 4.88
C SER A 151 6.35 5.42 5.57
N GLU A 152 7.04 5.22 6.69
CA GLU A 152 6.88 4.06 7.54
C GLU A 152 6.47 4.45 8.97
N GLY A 153 5.85 3.49 9.67
CA GLY A 153 5.56 3.61 11.08
C GLY A 153 5.45 2.24 11.73
N GLN A 154 5.97 2.13 12.94
CA GLN A 154 5.97 0.88 13.70
C GLN A 154 4.80 0.83 14.68
N ARG A 155 4.08 -0.31 14.72
CA ARG A 155 3.08 -0.57 15.76
C ARG A 155 3.77 -0.76 17.10
N SER A 156 3.38 0.03 18.08
CA SER A 156 3.74 -0.19 19.50
C SER A 156 2.84 -1.21 20.13
#